data_ebaed001db6240371e7206ee54e885b5
#
_entry.id   ebaed001db6240371e7206ee54e885b5
#
_cell.length_a   1.000
_cell.length_b   1.000
_cell.length_c   1.000
_cell.angle_alpha   90.00
_cell.angle_beta   90.00
_cell.angle_gamma   90.00
#
_symmetry.space_group_name_H-M   'P 1'
#
loop_
_entity.id
_entity.type
_entity.pdbx_description
1 polymer ?
#
loop_
_entity_poly.entity_id
_entity_poly.type
_entity_poly.pdbx_seq_one_letter_code
_entity_poly.pdbx_strand_id
1 'polypeptide(L)'
;GAPAAYPIYPSAPPAQQWVQTGPPLASWGDRVLATLIDMLYQLPAIVLYMVGIFVAVINAPTTSTRGVVVNRGNPGLMWLGLALLAIGMLGMMAIGLYNVLALQGKTGQTWGKKRVGIKVIHQETGVILSVGQTFLRQLCHYLDSAVYIGYLWPLWDPMRQTFADKLMKTVVIKIK
;
A
#
# COMPACT_ATOMS: atom_id res chain seq x y z
N GLY A 1 33.12 -4.45 -33.05
CA GLY A 1 31.77 -3.96 -33.18
C GLY A 1 31.58 -2.83 -32.18
N ALA A 2 31.12 -1.65 -32.64
CA ALA A 2 30.80 -0.54 -31.78
C ALA A 2 29.63 -0.93 -30.84
N PRO A 3 29.64 -0.54 -29.56
CA PRO A 3 28.52 -0.80 -28.66
C PRO A 3 27.27 -0.11 -29.22
N ALA A 4 26.15 -0.82 -29.20
CA ALA A 4 24.85 -0.29 -29.61
C ALA A 4 24.55 0.99 -28.83
N ALA A 5 24.28 2.09 -29.55
CA ALA A 5 23.90 3.35 -28.94
C ALA A 5 22.58 3.15 -28.16
N TYR A 6 22.60 3.34 -26.84
CA TYR A 6 21.39 3.36 -26.04
C TYR A 6 20.51 4.52 -26.50
N PRO A 7 19.19 4.31 -26.63
CA PRO A 7 18.29 5.39 -26.98
C PRO A 7 18.43 6.53 -25.95
N ILE A 8 18.79 7.72 -26.42
CA ILE A 8 18.82 8.93 -25.61
C ILE A 8 17.37 9.29 -25.30
N TYR A 9 16.88 8.90 -24.13
CA TYR A 9 15.60 9.41 -23.63
C TYR A 9 15.75 10.90 -23.32
N PRO A 10 14.82 11.76 -23.78
CA PRO A 10 14.85 13.16 -23.41
C PRO A 10 14.85 13.27 -21.88
N SER A 11 15.72 14.12 -21.36
CA SER A 11 15.75 14.42 -19.91
C SER A 11 14.37 14.84 -19.44
N ALA A 12 13.94 14.34 -18.29
CA ALA A 12 12.66 14.75 -17.70
C ALA A 12 12.58 16.27 -17.61
N PRO A 13 11.44 16.87 -17.97
CA PRO A 13 11.26 18.29 -17.80
C PRO A 13 11.42 18.67 -16.33
N PRO A 14 11.98 19.86 -16.01
CA PRO A 14 12.04 20.35 -14.64
C PRO A 14 10.68 20.25 -13.95
N ALA A 15 10.65 20.06 -12.62
CA ALA A 15 9.42 19.93 -11.85
C ALA A 15 8.39 21.04 -12.13
N GLN A 16 8.86 22.27 -12.32
CA GLN A 16 8.02 23.41 -12.68
C GLN A 16 7.34 23.25 -14.05
N GLN A 17 8.06 22.73 -15.05
CA GLN A 17 7.49 22.45 -16.37
C GLN A 17 6.46 21.32 -16.31
N TRP A 18 6.70 20.28 -15.50
CA TRP A 18 5.73 19.21 -15.27
C TRP A 18 4.40 19.73 -14.70
N VAL A 19 4.46 20.64 -13.73
CA VAL A 19 3.26 21.27 -13.13
C VAL A 19 2.48 22.09 -14.15
N GLN A 20 3.17 22.70 -15.13
CA GLN A 20 2.52 23.56 -16.14
C GLN A 20 2.01 22.79 -17.36
N THR A 21 2.69 21.74 -17.81
CA THR A 21 2.43 21.06 -19.08
C THR A 21 2.06 19.58 -18.94
N GLY A 22 2.28 18.99 -17.78
CA GLY A 22 1.96 17.59 -17.48
C GLY A 22 0.45 17.38 -17.20
N PRO A 23 0.03 16.11 -17.10
CA PRO A 23 -1.32 15.80 -16.66
C PRO A 23 -1.56 16.29 -15.23
N PRO A 24 -2.81 16.61 -14.84
CA PRO A 24 -3.11 17.13 -13.51
C PRO A 24 -2.69 16.13 -12.43
N LEU A 25 -1.97 16.62 -11.41
CA LEU A 25 -1.49 15.81 -10.30
C LEU A 25 -2.62 15.51 -9.31
N ALA A 26 -2.67 14.28 -8.82
CA ALA A 26 -3.59 13.87 -7.76
C ALA A 26 -3.32 14.66 -6.47
N SER A 27 -4.37 15.16 -5.84
CA SER A 27 -4.26 15.81 -4.53
C SER A 27 -3.92 14.78 -3.44
N TRP A 28 -3.47 15.27 -2.29
CA TRP A 28 -3.31 14.44 -1.11
C TRP A 28 -4.63 13.74 -0.72
N GLY A 29 -5.74 14.48 -0.75
CA GLY A 29 -7.08 13.94 -0.47
C GLY A 29 -7.49 12.81 -1.42
N ASP A 30 -7.18 12.92 -2.71
CA ASP A 30 -7.45 11.84 -3.68
C ASP A 30 -6.69 10.55 -3.29
N ARG A 31 -5.46 10.68 -2.82
CA ARG A 31 -4.64 9.52 -2.39
C ARG A 31 -5.17 8.89 -1.11
N VAL A 32 -5.56 9.71 -0.12
CA VAL A 32 -6.19 9.24 1.13
C VAL A 32 -7.49 8.52 0.82
N LEU A 33 -8.36 9.11 0.00
CA LEU A 33 -9.62 8.48 -0.39
C LEU A 33 -9.38 7.14 -1.09
N ALA A 34 -8.41 7.06 -2.00
CA ALA A 34 -8.05 5.81 -2.66
C ALA A 34 -7.60 4.75 -1.64
N THR A 35 -6.78 5.14 -0.66
CA THR A 35 -6.31 4.23 0.39
C THR A 35 -7.47 3.74 1.27
N LEU A 36 -8.40 4.63 1.66
CA LEU A 36 -9.59 4.25 2.42
C LEU A 36 -10.45 3.24 1.66
N ILE A 37 -10.64 3.45 0.36
CA ILE A 37 -11.37 2.50 -0.49
C ILE A 37 -10.62 1.16 -0.57
N ASP A 38 -9.29 1.17 -0.70
CA ASP A 38 -8.48 -0.07 -0.69
C ASP A 38 -8.62 -0.82 0.65
N MET A 39 -8.72 -0.11 1.79
CA MET A 39 -9.00 -0.70 3.10
C MET A 39 -10.40 -1.34 3.16
N LEU A 40 -11.42 -0.74 2.53
CA LEU A 40 -12.76 -1.33 2.49
C LEU A 40 -12.76 -2.70 1.81
N TYR A 41 -11.95 -2.91 0.77
CA TYR A 41 -11.81 -4.21 0.12
C TYR A 41 -11.14 -5.26 1.02
N GLN A 42 -10.41 -4.83 2.05
CA GLN A 42 -9.79 -5.73 3.01
C GLN A 42 -10.70 -6.07 4.21
N LEU A 43 -11.84 -5.37 4.39
CA LEU A 43 -12.72 -5.54 5.55
C LEU A 43 -13.10 -7.00 5.84
N PRO A 44 -13.46 -7.87 4.88
CA PRO A 44 -13.80 -9.26 5.19
C PRO A 44 -12.66 -10.01 5.88
N ALA A 45 -11.42 -9.82 5.42
CA ALA A 45 -10.24 -10.44 6.01
C ALA A 45 -9.90 -9.84 7.38
N ILE A 46 -10.08 -8.53 7.55
CA ILE A 46 -9.89 -7.82 8.84
C ILE A 46 -10.92 -8.33 9.86
N VAL A 47 -12.19 -8.46 9.48
CA VAL A 47 -13.23 -8.98 10.37
C VAL A 47 -12.90 -10.40 10.80
N LEU A 48 -12.49 -11.26 9.87
CA LEU A 48 -12.11 -12.63 10.18
C LEU A 48 -10.92 -12.67 11.15
N TYR A 49 -9.91 -11.84 10.93
CA TYR A 49 -8.75 -11.69 11.79
C TYR A 49 -9.16 -11.23 13.21
N MET A 50 -10.03 -10.22 13.33
CA MET A 50 -10.51 -9.70 14.60
C MET A 50 -11.35 -10.71 15.37
N VAL A 51 -12.26 -11.43 14.68
CA VAL A 51 -13.02 -12.54 15.27
C VAL A 51 -12.08 -13.63 15.77
N GLY A 52 -11.04 -13.96 14.98
CA GLY A 52 -10.03 -14.92 15.39
C GLY A 52 -9.30 -14.53 16.66
N ILE A 53 -8.84 -13.28 16.77
CA ILE A 53 -8.24 -12.74 18.00
C ILE A 53 -9.22 -12.88 19.17
N PHE A 54 -10.45 -12.39 19.01
CA PHE A 54 -11.45 -12.38 20.07
C PHE A 54 -11.72 -13.80 20.59
N VAL A 55 -11.99 -14.75 19.68
CA VAL A 55 -12.26 -16.15 20.05
C VAL A 55 -11.03 -16.79 20.70
N ALA A 56 -9.82 -16.56 20.21
CA ALA A 56 -8.60 -17.10 20.79
C ALA A 56 -8.36 -16.57 22.22
N VAL A 57 -8.49 -15.27 22.41
CA VAL A 57 -8.20 -14.60 23.68
C VAL A 57 -9.19 -15.01 24.79
N ILE A 58 -10.49 -15.02 24.49
CA ILE A 58 -11.49 -15.37 25.50
C ILE A 58 -11.47 -16.86 25.91
N ASN A 59 -10.91 -17.72 25.06
CA ASN A 59 -10.78 -19.15 25.30
C ASN A 59 -9.36 -19.58 25.70
N ALA A 60 -8.43 -18.66 25.82
CA ALA A 60 -7.08 -18.94 26.30
C ALA A 60 -7.08 -19.28 27.82
N PRO A 61 -6.24 -20.20 28.26
CA PRO A 61 -6.09 -20.47 29.70
C PRO A 61 -5.47 -19.25 30.38
N THR A 62 -5.99 -18.91 31.57
CA THR A 62 -5.45 -17.82 32.37
C THR A 62 -4.86 -18.34 33.68
N THR A 63 -3.72 -17.78 34.08
CA THR A 63 -3.03 -18.10 35.32
C THR A 63 -2.96 -16.87 36.23
N SER A 64 -3.04 -17.08 37.55
CA SER A 64 -2.81 -16.00 38.52
C SER A 64 -1.30 -15.64 38.56
N THR A 65 -1.00 -14.50 39.18
CA THR A 65 0.40 -14.06 39.45
C THR A 65 1.20 -15.06 40.28
N ARG A 66 0.54 -16.00 40.97
CA ARG A 66 1.18 -17.09 41.72
C ARG A 66 1.32 -18.40 40.93
N GLY A 67 1.08 -18.40 39.62
CA GLY A 67 1.20 -19.57 38.76
C GLY A 67 0.02 -20.56 38.85
N VAL A 68 -1.04 -20.25 39.62
CA VAL A 68 -2.22 -21.10 39.71
C VAL A 68 -3.13 -20.86 38.50
N VAL A 69 -3.56 -21.96 37.85
CA VAL A 69 -4.52 -21.87 36.74
C VAL A 69 -5.89 -21.42 37.29
N VAL A 70 -6.32 -20.22 36.92
CA VAL A 70 -7.60 -19.63 37.30
C VAL A 70 -8.71 -20.08 36.37
N ASN A 71 -8.43 -20.15 35.09
CA ASN A 71 -9.36 -20.65 34.07
C ASN A 71 -8.57 -21.55 33.08
N ARG A 72 -9.08 -22.74 32.84
CA ARG A 72 -8.47 -23.67 31.87
C ARG A 72 -8.76 -23.29 30.42
N GLY A 73 -9.72 -22.39 30.18
CA GLY A 73 -10.19 -22.02 28.86
C GLY A 73 -10.83 -23.21 28.10
N ASN A 74 -11.04 -23.00 26.81
CA ASN A 74 -11.47 -24.08 25.90
C ASN A 74 -10.41 -24.23 24.80
N PRO A 75 -9.53 -25.25 24.86
CA PRO A 75 -8.44 -25.41 23.88
C PRO A 75 -8.95 -25.53 22.44
N GLY A 76 -10.09 -26.20 22.21
CA GLY A 76 -10.66 -26.36 20.88
C GLY A 76 -11.07 -25.03 20.25
N LEU A 77 -11.79 -24.19 21.02
CA LEU A 77 -12.16 -22.84 20.57
C LEU A 77 -10.96 -21.91 20.47
N MET A 78 -9.97 -22.04 21.34
CA MET A 78 -8.72 -21.26 21.23
C MET A 78 -8.00 -21.58 19.91
N TRP A 79 -7.85 -22.85 19.56
CA TRP A 79 -7.23 -23.26 18.29
C TRP A 79 -8.05 -22.81 17.07
N LEU A 80 -9.39 -22.89 17.16
CA LEU A 80 -10.27 -22.34 16.13
C LEU A 80 -10.03 -20.83 15.95
N GLY A 81 -9.95 -20.07 17.05
CA GLY A 81 -9.65 -18.64 17.01
C GLY A 81 -8.31 -18.35 16.34
N LEU A 82 -7.26 -19.11 16.69
CA LEU A 82 -5.93 -18.97 16.07
C LEU A 82 -5.96 -19.32 14.57
N ALA A 83 -6.73 -20.32 14.17
CA ALA A 83 -6.90 -20.65 12.76
C ALA A 83 -7.60 -19.54 11.98
N LEU A 84 -8.69 -18.97 12.51
CA LEU A 84 -9.39 -17.83 11.90
C LEU A 84 -8.49 -16.61 11.80
N LEU A 85 -7.70 -16.32 12.83
CA LEU A 85 -6.69 -15.25 12.84
C LEU A 85 -5.68 -15.46 11.71
N ALA A 86 -5.13 -16.67 11.59
CA ALA A 86 -4.16 -17.00 10.55
C ALA A 86 -4.76 -16.85 9.15
N ILE A 87 -5.98 -17.34 8.93
CA ILE A 87 -6.69 -17.21 7.65
C ILE A 87 -6.97 -15.74 7.33
N GLY A 88 -7.41 -14.95 8.29
CA GLY A 88 -7.64 -13.52 8.14
C GLY A 88 -6.35 -12.77 7.77
N MET A 89 -5.25 -13.07 8.46
CA MET A 89 -3.92 -12.48 8.18
C MET A 89 -3.42 -12.85 6.77
N LEU A 90 -3.52 -14.11 6.39
CA LEU A 90 -3.15 -14.56 5.03
C LEU A 90 -4.05 -13.92 3.97
N GLY A 91 -5.34 -13.77 4.26
CA GLY A 91 -6.30 -13.09 3.39
C GLY A 91 -5.93 -11.62 3.16
N MET A 92 -5.62 -10.87 4.23
CA MET A 92 -5.16 -9.48 4.11
C MET A 92 -3.88 -9.38 3.28
N MET A 93 -2.92 -10.27 3.53
CA MET A 93 -1.67 -10.30 2.76
C MET A 93 -1.92 -10.61 1.28
N ALA A 94 -2.71 -11.61 0.96
CA ALA A 94 -3.03 -12.00 -0.41
C ALA A 94 -3.77 -10.90 -1.17
N ILE A 95 -4.80 -10.30 -0.56
CA ILE A 95 -5.56 -9.18 -1.13
C ILE A 95 -4.64 -7.97 -1.36
N GLY A 96 -3.82 -7.62 -0.37
CA GLY A 96 -2.89 -6.49 -0.45
C GLY A 96 -1.84 -6.67 -1.53
N LEU A 97 -1.18 -7.84 -1.58
CA LEU A 97 -0.18 -8.16 -2.61
C LEU A 97 -0.80 -8.17 -4.01
N TYR A 98 -1.97 -8.78 -4.17
CA TYR A 98 -2.67 -8.77 -5.46
C TYR A 98 -3.01 -7.35 -5.91
N ASN A 99 -3.60 -6.53 -5.03
CA ASN A 99 -4.00 -5.17 -5.34
C ASN A 99 -2.79 -4.28 -5.71
N VAL A 100 -1.70 -4.39 -4.95
CA VAL A 100 -0.51 -3.54 -5.15
C VAL A 100 0.39 -4.09 -6.25
N LEU A 101 0.76 -5.37 -6.21
CA LEU A 101 1.75 -5.90 -7.16
C LEU A 101 1.13 -6.30 -8.49
N ALA A 102 0.04 -7.09 -8.46
CA ALA A 102 -0.55 -7.59 -9.69
C ALA A 102 -1.38 -6.52 -10.40
N LEU A 103 -2.27 -5.83 -9.68
CA LEU A 103 -3.17 -4.86 -10.30
C LEU A 103 -2.45 -3.54 -10.59
N GLN A 104 -1.85 -2.90 -9.58
CA GLN A 104 -1.15 -1.62 -9.79
C GLN A 104 0.10 -1.80 -10.69
N GLY A 105 0.84 -2.92 -10.57
CA GLY A 105 1.99 -3.19 -11.43
C GLY A 105 1.64 -3.39 -12.92
N LYS A 106 0.37 -3.72 -13.25
CA LYS A 106 -0.11 -3.87 -14.63
C LYS A 106 -0.87 -2.66 -15.15
N THR A 107 -1.53 -1.92 -14.27
CA THR A 107 -2.45 -0.85 -14.66
C THR A 107 -2.03 0.53 -14.15
N GLY A 108 -1.07 0.60 -13.24
CA GLY A 108 -0.72 1.81 -12.49
C GLY A 108 -1.73 2.17 -11.39
N GLN A 109 -2.74 1.32 -11.14
CA GLN A 109 -3.85 1.63 -10.25
C GLN A 109 -4.16 0.47 -9.32
N THR A 110 -4.42 0.75 -8.04
CA THR A 110 -5.14 -0.14 -7.13
C THR A 110 -6.65 -0.03 -7.36
N TRP A 111 -7.45 -0.86 -6.72
CA TRP A 111 -8.92 -0.74 -6.76
C TRP A 111 -9.38 0.65 -6.32
N GLY A 112 -8.84 1.15 -5.19
CA GLY A 112 -9.16 2.48 -4.69
C GLY A 112 -8.74 3.59 -5.66
N LYS A 113 -7.53 3.53 -6.20
CA LYS A 113 -7.04 4.50 -7.21
C LYS A 113 -7.90 4.49 -8.46
N LYS A 114 -8.35 3.31 -8.90
CA LYS A 114 -9.26 3.19 -10.05
C LYS A 114 -10.61 3.86 -9.78
N ARG A 115 -11.16 3.72 -8.56
CA ARG A 115 -12.43 4.36 -8.18
C ARG A 115 -12.32 5.89 -8.10
N VAL A 116 -11.20 6.38 -7.57
CA VAL A 116 -10.94 7.84 -7.47
C VAL A 116 -10.53 8.44 -8.81
N GLY A 117 -10.09 7.64 -9.78
CA GLY A 117 -9.63 8.13 -11.07
C GLY A 117 -8.20 8.68 -11.03
N ILE A 118 -7.32 8.08 -10.24
CA ILE A 118 -5.90 8.45 -10.16
C ILE A 118 -5.01 7.28 -10.56
N LYS A 119 -3.78 7.57 -11.02
CA LYS A 119 -2.85 6.58 -11.56
C LYS A 119 -1.40 6.92 -11.21
N VAL A 120 -0.61 5.91 -10.87
CA VAL A 120 0.84 6.05 -10.66
C VAL A 120 1.57 5.84 -11.98
N ILE A 121 2.48 6.77 -12.32
CA ILE A 121 3.35 6.69 -13.50
C ILE A 121 4.77 7.10 -13.13
N HIS A 122 5.73 6.70 -13.95
CA HIS A 122 7.10 7.18 -13.86
C HIS A 122 7.17 8.63 -14.35
N GLN A 123 7.81 9.50 -13.59
CA GLN A 123 7.84 10.94 -13.85
C GLN A 123 8.50 11.30 -15.20
N GLU A 124 9.58 10.62 -15.57
CA GLU A 124 10.35 10.94 -16.77
C GLU A 124 9.76 10.35 -18.04
N THR A 125 9.16 9.16 -17.96
CA THR A 125 8.71 8.41 -19.13
C THR A 125 7.20 8.43 -19.32
N GLY A 126 6.43 8.80 -18.30
CA GLY A 126 4.96 8.72 -18.29
C GLY A 126 4.40 7.28 -18.33
N VAL A 127 5.26 6.27 -18.27
CA VAL A 127 4.88 4.85 -18.35
C VAL A 127 4.51 4.34 -16.96
N ILE A 128 3.64 3.34 -16.91
CA ILE A 128 3.32 2.64 -15.65
C ILE A 128 4.54 1.86 -15.15
N LEU A 129 4.66 1.73 -13.84
CA LEU A 129 5.74 0.95 -13.22
C LEU A 129 5.55 -0.53 -13.50
N SER A 130 6.65 -1.25 -13.72
CA SER A 130 6.65 -2.71 -13.71
C SER A 130 6.30 -3.24 -12.30
N VAL A 131 5.96 -4.53 -12.20
CA VAL A 131 5.67 -5.19 -10.92
C VAL A 131 6.85 -5.06 -9.95
N GLY A 132 8.09 -5.24 -10.42
CA GLY A 132 9.29 -5.09 -9.60
C GLY A 132 9.50 -3.66 -9.10
N GLN A 133 9.31 -2.66 -9.94
CA GLN A 133 9.37 -1.25 -9.54
C GLN A 133 8.24 -0.89 -8.56
N THR A 134 7.04 -1.44 -8.77
CA THR A 134 5.92 -1.26 -7.84
C THR A 134 6.23 -1.87 -6.47
N PHE A 135 6.88 -3.03 -6.44
CA PHE A 135 7.34 -3.65 -5.19
C PHE A 135 8.40 -2.80 -4.49
N LEU A 136 9.43 -2.33 -5.21
CA LEU A 136 10.45 -1.44 -4.64
C LEU A 136 9.83 -0.15 -4.10
N ARG A 137 8.89 0.45 -4.83
CA ARG A 137 8.15 1.63 -4.37
C ARG A 137 7.39 1.33 -3.07
N GLN A 138 6.78 0.14 -2.94
CA GLN A 138 6.11 -0.26 -1.70
C GLN A 138 7.09 -0.39 -0.54
N LEU A 139 8.30 -0.91 -0.77
CA LEU A 139 9.36 -0.92 0.25
C LEU A 139 9.77 0.50 0.64
N CYS A 140 9.91 1.42 -0.31
CA CYS A 140 10.22 2.82 -0.02
C CYS A 140 9.12 3.50 0.83
N HIS A 141 7.86 3.06 0.76
CA HIS A 141 6.80 3.57 1.63
C HIS A 141 6.99 3.24 3.12
N TYR A 142 7.84 2.26 3.47
CA TYR A 142 8.25 2.07 4.87
C TYR A 142 9.00 3.29 5.42
N LEU A 143 9.74 4.02 4.58
CA LEU A 143 10.38 5.29 4.97
C LEU A 143 9.32 6.37 5.26
N ASP A 144 8.27 6.45 4.44
CA ASP A 144 7.13 7.35 4.68
C ASP A 144 6.44 7.02 6.01
N SER A 145 6.33 5.71 6.34
CA SER A 145 5.72 5.23 7.59
C SER A 145 6.57 5.52 8.82
N ALA A 146 7.91 5.39 8.71
CA ALA A 146 8.82 5.56 9.83
C ALA A 146 8.79 6.97 10.42
N VAL A 147 8.52 7.98 9.59
CA VAL A 147 8.55 9.40 9.99
C VAL A 147 7.15 10.03 9.90
N TYR A 148 6.14 9.34 9.36
CA TYR A 148 4.77 9.80 9.05
C TYR A 148 4.70 11.08 8.19
N ILE A 149 5.72 11.96 8.27
CA ILE A 149 5.85 13.19 7.48
C ILE A 149 5.91 12.89 5.98
N GLY A 150 6.46 11.73 5.58
CA GLY A 150 6.52 11.31 4.18
C GLY A 150 5.14 11.24 3.51
N TYR A 151 4.12 10.78 4.24
CA TYR A 151 2.74 10.75 3.75
C TYR A 151 2.07 12.11 3.69
N LEU A 152 2.52 13.07 4.51
CA LEU A 152 2.02 14.45 4.51
C LEU A 152 2.77 15.32 3.51
N TRP A 153 3.98 14.92 3.09
CA TRP A 153 4.83 15.68 2.19
C TRP A 153 4.13 16.19 0.92
N PRO A 154 3.21 15.44 0.28
CA PRO A 154 2.47 15.89 -0.90
C PRO A 154 1.60 17.15 -0.67
N LEU A 155 1.37 17.57 0.56
CA LEU A 155 0.59 18.79 0.86
C LEU A 155 1.30 20.09 0.44
N TRP A 156 2.63 20.07 0.52
CA TRP A 156 3.47 21.26 0.21
C TRP A 156 4.49 21.02 -0.91
N ASP A 157 4.64 19.78 -1.36
CA ASP A 157 5.53 19.47 -2.48
C ASP A 157 4.93 19.91 -3.82
N PRO A 158 5.66 20.65 -4.68
CA PRO A 158 5.14 21.09 -5.98
C PRO A 158 4.68 19.94 -6.88
N MET A 159 5.34 18.78 -6.83
CA MET A 159 5.00 17.58 -7.58
C MET A 159 4.06 16.64 -6.81
N ARG A 160 3.63 17.04 -5.60
CA ARG A 160 2.77 16.24 -4.71
C ARG A 160 3.28 14.81 -4.49
N GLN A 161 4.61 14.69 -4.32
CA GLN A 161 5.30 13.41 -4.15
C GLN A 161 5.51 13.10 -2.67
N THR A 162 5.34 11.81 -2.28
CA THR A 162 5.85 11.28 -1.02
C THR A 162 7.37 11.06 -1.13
N PHE A 163 8.04 10.68 -0.04
CA PHE A 163 9.46 10.30 -0.12
C PHE A 163 9.68 9.09 -1.02
N ALA A 164 8.78 8.07 -0.92
CA ALA A 164 8.81 6.92 -1.83
C ALA A 164 8.64 7.34 -3.30
N ASP A 165 7.75 8.29 -3.58
CA ASP A 165 7.57 8.82 -4.94
C ASP A 165 8.84 9.49 -5.46
N LYS A 166 9.53 10.30 -4.62
CA LYS A 166 10.78 10.96 -5.00
C LYS A 166 11.90 9.96 -5.27
N LEU A 167 12.08 8.97 -4.39
CA LEU A 167 13.10 7.93 -4.56
C LEU A 167 12.90 7.10 -5.82
N MET A 168 11.64 6.81 -6.15
CA MET A 168 11.29 6.00 -7.32
C MET A 168 11.00 6.83 -8.58
N LYS A 169 11.17 8.17 -8.51
CA LYS A 169 10.85 9.10 -9.60
C LYS A 169 9.45 8.88 -10.16
N THR A 170 8.46 8.80 -9.29
CA THR A 170 7.06 8.56 -9.65
C THR A 170 6.18 9.74 -9.31
N VAL A 171 5.08 9.88 -10.04
CA VAL A 171 4.01 10.84 -9.76
C VAL A 171 2.67 10.14 -9.82
N VAL A 172 1.69 10.70 -9.10
CA VAL A 172 0.30 10.25 -9.19
C VAL A 172 -0.52 11.31 -9.89
N ILE A 173 -1.10 10.93 -11.01
CA ILE A 173 -1.88 11.82 -11.88
C ILE A 173 -3.37 11.53 -11.76
N LYS A 174 -4.20 12.54 -12.05
CA LYS A 174 -5.65 12.36 -12.30
C LYS A 174 -5.87 11.93 -13.73
N ILE A 175 -6.81 11.00 -13.93
CA ILE A 175 -7.24 10.52 -15.25
C ILE A 175 -8.76 10.70 -15.46
N LYS A 176 -9.42 11.27 -14.44
CA LYS A 176 -10.82 11.69 -14.47
C LYS A 176 -10.99 13.00 -13.74
#